data_992a5e5ed68c4cfdd95231dfabc1eb4d
#
_entry.id   992a5e5ed68c4cfdd95231dfabc1eb4d
#
_cell.length_a   1.000
_cell.length_b   1.000
_cell.length_c   1.000
_cell.angle_alpha   90.00
_cell.angle_beta   90.00
_cell.angle_gamma   90.00
#
_symmetry.space_group_name_H-M   'P 1'
#
loop_
_entity.id
_entity.type
_entity.pdbx_description
1 polymer ?
#
loop_
_entity_poly.entity_id
_entity_poly.type
_entity_poly.pdbx_seq_one_letter_code
_entity_poly.pdbx_strand_id
1 'polypeptide(L)'
;GSIAAMVTACQRFATREPSHAGSIAFLITSDEEGPAVDGTRHVVEQLQKRAESLHWCIVGEPTSREFLGDTIKNGRRGSLDGILNLRGIQGHVAYPHLAENPIHRAAPLITALVSCEWDTGNEDFPPTSFQISNIRSGTGARNVIPDVIEIVFNFRFSPESTVIELQNKVETICRQYAAEFTIDWLPPSPVYHTPAAELVEATRAVIRAETGLEPVLATDGGTSDGRFIAQTGAQVIELGPVNRTIHSTDEHVRVSDLVRLSKVYEGILSRLLK
;
A
#
# COMPACT_ATOMS: atom_id res chain seq x y z
N GLY A 1 12.33 -13.02 -8.52
CA GLY A 1 12.97 -13.83 -7.47
C GLY A 1 11.96 -14.64 -6.67
N SER A 2 10.96 -14.02 -6.07
CA SER A 2 9.97 -14.67 -5.19
C SER A 2 9.22 -15.81 -5.87
N ILE A 3 8.72 -15.62 -7.08
CA ILE A 3 8.02 -16.69 -7.84
C ILE A 3 8.91 -17.92 -8.01
N ALA A 4 10.19 -17.74 -8.36
CA ALA A 4 11.12 -18.86 -8.50
C ALA A 4 11.31 -19.60 -7.17
N ALA A 5 11.44 -18.87 -6.06
CA ALA A 5 11.53 -19.46 -4.72
C ALA A 5 10.26 -20.22 -4.33
N MET A 6 9.07 -19.65 -4.61
CA MET A 6 7.77 -20.28 -4.35
C MET A 6 7.57 -21.57 -5.16
N VAL A 7 7.81 -21.52 -6.48
CA VAL A 7 7.67 -22.71 -7.36
C VAL A 7 8.60 -23.82 -6.89
N THR A 8 9.86 -23.51 -6.59
CA THR A 8 10.83 -24.50 -6.11
C THR A 8 10.42 -25.09 -4.75
N ALA A 9 9.87 -24.28 -3.85
CA ALA A 9 9.34 -24.73 -2.57
C ALA A 9 8.17 -25.71 -2.75
N CYS A 10 7.20 -25.34 -3.60
CA CYS A 10 6.02 -26.16 -3.87
C CYS A 10 6.40 -27.50 -4.54
N GLN A 11 7.36 -27.51 -5.48
CA GLN A 11 7.85 -28.74 -6.10
C GLN A 11 8.44 -29.70 -5.07
N ARG A 12 9.31 -29.20 -4.18
CA ARG A 12 9.92 -30.03 -3.11
C ARG A 12 8.87 -30.51 -2.12
N PHE A 13 7.97 -29.62 -1.69
CA PHE A 13 6.90 -29.97 -0.76
C PHE A 13 5.97 -31.04 -1.32
N ALA A 14 5.42 -30.86 -2.53
CA ALA A 14 4.51 -31.81 -3.16
C ALA A 14 5.16 -33.17 -3.44
N THR A 15 6.47 -33.18 -3.73
CA THR A 15 7.22 -34.45 -3.90
C THR A 15 7.38 -35.19 -2.57
N ARG A 16 7.62 -34.46 -1.48
CA ARG A 16 7.83 -35.05 -0.15
C ARG A 16 6.52 -35.45 0.54
N GLU A 17 5.47 -34.65 0.34
CA GLU A 17 4.15 -34.79 0.99
C GLU A 17 3.05 -34.95 -0.09
N PRO A 18 3.02 -36.04 -0.85
CA PRO A 18 2.07 -36.19 -1.97
C PRO A 18 0.60 -36.28 -1.52
N SER A 19 0.37 -36.57 -0.25
CA SER A 19 -0.99 -36.66 0.38
C SER A 19 -1.30 -35.49 1.28
N HIS A 20 -0.66 -34.33 1.07
CA HIS A 20 -0.92 -33.14 1.88
C HIS A 20 -2.38 -32.71 1.85
N ALA A 21 -2.84 -32.07 2.92
CA ALA A 21 -4.19 -31.49 2.99
C ALA A 21 -4.28 -30.21 2.11
N GLY A 22 -5.51 -29.92 1.62
CA GLY A 22 -5.79 -28.69 0.89
C GLY A 22 -5.15 -28.60 -0.49
N SER A 23 -5.10 -27.37 -1.02
CA SER A 23 -4.60 -27.06 -2.36
C SER A 23 -3.66 -25.86 -2.33
N ILE A 24 -2.67 -25.86 -3.21
CA ILE A 24 -1.74 -24.75 -3.41
C ILE A 24 -2.06 -24.13 -4.77
N ALA A 25 -2.31 -22.82 -4.79
CA ALA A 25 -2.59 -22.08 -6.00
C ALA A 25 -1.60 -20.91 -6.18
N PHE A 26 -1.24 -20.62 -7.42
CA PHE A 26 -0.50 -19.45 -7.81
C PHE A 26 -1.43 -18.47 -8.51
N LEU A 27 -1.53 -17.26 -7.97
CA LEU A 27 -2.16 -16.14 -8.65
C LEU A 27 -1.04 -15.26 -9.20
N ILE A 28 -0.93 -15.19 -10.51
CA ILE A 28 0.11 -14.43 -11.21
C ILE A 28 -0.58 -13.41 -12.10
N THR A 29 -0.27 -12.15 -11.90
CA THR A 29 -0.84 -11.03 -12.63
C THR A 29 0.23 -10.20 -13.32
N SER A 30 -0.15 -9.41 -14.31
CA SER A 30 0.71 -8.46 -15.02
C SER A 30 0.31 -7.00 -14.78
N ASP A 31 -0.66 -6.73 -13.90
CA ASP A 31 -1.25 -5.40 -13.66
C ASP A 31 -1.04 -4.90 -12.20
N GLU A 32 -0.14 -5.54 -11.43
CA GLU A 32 0.09 -5.17 -10.02
C GLU A 32 0.71 -3.77 -9.90
N GLU A 33 1.69 -3.45 -10.75
CA GLU A 33 2.35 -2.13 -10.81
C GLU A 33 1.56 -1.08 -11.64
N GLY A 34 0.40 -1.46 -12.14
CA GLY A 34 -0.47 -0.64 -12.96
C GLY A 34 -1.75 -0.23 -12.25
N PRO A 35 -2.84 0.00 -13.02
CA PRO A 35 -4.14 0.39 -12.47
C PRO A 35 -4.81 -0.68 -11.60
N ALA A 36 -4.32 -1.94 -11.61
CA ALA A 36 -4.84 -3.10 -10.86
C ALA A 36 -6.34 -3.38 -11.13
N VAL A 37 -6.81 -3.15 -12.35
CA VAL A 37 -8.22 -3.33 -12.73
C VAL A 37 -8.49 -4.77 -13.14
N ASP A 38 -7.66 -5.30 -14.06
CA ASP A 38 -7.83 -6.64 -14.67
C ASP A 38 -6.93 -7.71 -14.03
N GLY A 39 -6.27 -7.38 -12.92
CA GLY A 39 -5.35 -8.25 -12.18
C GLY A 39 -6.03 -9.01 -11.05
N THR A 40 -5.40 -9.00 -9.88
CA THR A 40 -5.82 -9.75 -8.68
C THR A 40 -7.26 -9.46 -8.27
N ARG A 41 -7.70 -8.21 -8.34
CA ARG A 41 -9.08 -7.82 -8.03
C ARG A 41 -10.08 -8.63 -8.85
N HIS A 42 -9.91 -8.69 -10.17
CA HIS A 42 -10.80 -9.42 -11.06
C HIS A 42 -10.79 -10.93 -10.75
N VAL A 43 -9.61 -11.51 -10.53
CA VAL A 43 -9.49 -12.93 -10.17
C VAL A 43 -10.19 -13.24 -8.86
N VAL A 44 -10.02 -12.41 -7.83
CA VAL A 44 -10.71 -12.58 -6.52
C VAL A 44 -12.23 -12.54 -6.69
N GLU A 45 -12.77 -11.60 -7.47
CA GLU A 45 -14.20 -11.55 -7.78
C GLU A 45 -14.71 -12.85 -8.45
N GLN A 46 -13.91 -13.46 -9.35
CA GLN A 46 -14.28 -14.73 -9.98
C GLN A 46 -14.19 -15.91 -9.01
N LEU A 47 -13.20 -15.93 -8.11
CA LEU A 47 -13.10 -16.97 -7.07
C LEU A 47 -14.28 -16.89 -6.10
N GLN A 48 -14.67 -15.70 -5.69
CA GLN A 48 -15.85 -15.49 -4.84
C GLN A 48 -17.15 -15.97 -5.52
N LYS A 49 -17.33 -15.69 -6.83
CA LYS A 49 -18.48 -16.19 -7.60
C LYS A 49 -18.53 -17.71 -7.70
N ARG A 50 -17.37 -18.37 -7.62
CA ARG A 50 -17.26 -19.84 -7.59
C ARG A 50 -17.36 -20.42 -6.18
N ALA A 51 -17.55 -19.59 -5.16
CA ALA A 51 -17.52 -19.98 -3.75
C ALA A 51 -16.19 -20.67 -3.34
N GLU A 52 -15.08 -20.32 -3.98
CA GLU A 52 -13.75 -20.80 -3.61
C GLU A 52 -13.30 -20.12 -2.32
N SER A 53 -12.89 -20.91 -1.34
CA SER A 53 -12.39 -20.42 -0.07
C SER A 53 -10.89 -20.27 -0.08
N LEU A 54 -10.41 -19.07 0.24
CA LEU A 54 -9.00 -18.77 0.46
C LEU A 54 -8.75 -18.70 1.96
N HIS A 55 -7.84 -19.53 2.48
CA HIS A 55 -7.51 -19.56 3.91
C HIS A 55 -6.27 -18.72 4.21
N TRP A 56 -5.22 -18.90 3.42
CA TRP A 56 -3.92 -18.25 3.57
C TRP A 56 -3.43 -17.70 2.24
N CYS A 57 -2.76 -16.57 2.28
CA CYS A 57 -2.09 -15.98 1.14
C CYS A 57 -0.72 -15.45 1.54
N ILE A 58 0.29 -15.78 0.76
CA ILE A 58 1.63 -15.19 0.86
C ILE A 58 1.89 -14.41 -0.41
N VAL A 59 2.03 -13.10 -0.28
CA VAL A 59 2.43 -12.22 -1.38
C VAL A 59 3.94 -12.13 -1.40
N GLY A 60 4.55 -12.37 -2.56
CA GLY A 60 6.00 -12.44 -2.72
C GLY A 60 6.71 -11.09 -2.80
N GLU A 61 6.14 -10.05 -2.21
CA GLU A 61 6.71 -8.71 -2.17
C GLU A 61 8.07 -8.68 -1.45
N PRO A 62 9.03 -7.87 -1.87
CA PRO A 62 10.32 -7.70 -1.19
C PRO A 62 10.13 -6.96 0.12
N THR A 63 9.96 -7.70 1.22
CA THR A 63 9.64 -7.15 2.55
C THR A 63 10.84 -7.09 3.49
N SER A 64 11.84 -7.93 3.27
CA SER A 64 13.03 -7.97 4.13
C SER A 64 13.84 -6.67 3.98
N ARG A 65 14.37 -6.13 5.08
CA ARG A 65 15.07 -4.84 5.10
C ARG A 65 16.59 -5.01 4.93
N GLU A 66 17.23 -5.65 5.86
CA GLU A 66 18.69 -5.88 5.85
C GLU A 66 19.04 -7.35 5.61
N PHE A 67 18.30 -8.25 6.22
CA PHE A 67 18.51 -9.69 6.13
C PHE A 67 17.21 -10.39 5.74
N LEU A 68 17.34 -11.43 4.94
CA LEU A 68 16.20 -12.23 4.52
C LEU A 68 15.38 -12.71 5.72
N GLY A 69 14.10 -12.36 5.74
CA GLY A 69 13.15 -12.78 6.76
C GLY A 69 13.16 -11.91 8.02
N ASP A 70 13.92 -10.81 8.08
CA ASP A 70 13.90 -9.90 9.23
C ASP A 70 12.57 -9.16 9.41
N THR A 71 11.76 -9.10 8.37
CA THR A 71 10.48 -8.39 8.37
C THR A 71 9.41 -9.17 7.61
N ILE A 72 8.25 -9.35 8.25
CA ILE A 72 7.01 -9.86 7.65
C ILE A 72 6.03 -8.69 7.61
N LYS A 73 5.40 -8.44 6.46
CA LYS A 73 4.25 -7.54 6.42
C LYS A 73 2.98 -8.35 6.68
N ASN A 74 2.36 -8.11 7.83
CA ASN A 74 1.12 -8.75 8.25
C ASN A 74 -0.09 -7.83 8.06
N GLY A 75 0.08 -6.73 7.36
CA GLY A 75 -0.95 -5.76 7.03
C GLY A 75 -0.39 -4.59 6.24
N ARG A 76 -1.28 -3.78 5.72
CA ARG A 76 -0.93 -2.53 5.04
C ARG A 76 -1.90 -1.44 5.40
N ARG A 77 -1.39 -0.22 5.52
CA ARG A 77 -2.22 0.99 5.61
C ARG A 77 -3.05 1.15 4.35
N GLY A 78 -4.21 1.77 4.49
CA GLY A 78 -5.00 2.21 3.35
C GLY A 78 -4.31 3.35 2.59
N SER A 79 -4.77 3.59 1.37
CA SER A 79 -4.34 4.72 0.54
C SER A 79 -5.55 5.46 0.01
N LEU A 80 -5.53 6.78 0.08
CA LEU A 80 -6.57 7.65 -0.47
C LEU A 80 -5.92 8.84 -1.16
N ASP A 81 -6.17 8.99 -2.44
CA ASP A 81 -5.67 10.09 -3.26
C ASP A 81 -6.78 11.13 -3.48
N GLY A 82 -6.40 12.40 -3.50
CA GLY A 82 -7.28 13.50 -3.83
C GLY A 82 -6.61 14.54 -4.73
N ILE A 83 -7.39 15.14 -5.61
CA ILE A 83 -6.99 16.24 -6.48
C ILE A 83 -7.84 17.45 -6.09
N LEU A 84 -7.24 18.37 -5.36
CA LEU A 84 -7.87 19.60 -4.91
C LEU A 84 -7.62 20.73 -5.91
N ASN A 85 -8.68 21.33 -6.39
CA ASN A 85 -8.64 22.53 -7.23
C ASN A 85 -9.23 23.71 -6.48
N LEU A 86 -8.43 24.78 -6.31
CA LEU A 86 -8.93 26.07 -5.81
C LEU A 86 -9.06 27.04 -6.97
N ARG A 87 -10.22 27.70 -7.04
CA ARG A 87 -10.49 28.72 -8.05
C ARG A 87 -10.24 30.12 -7.49
N GLY A 88 -9.75 30.97 -8.35
CA GLY A 88 -9.56 32.41 -8.15
C GLY A 88 -10.06 33.20 -9.35
N ILE A 89 -9.57 34.42 -9.49
CA ILE A 89 -9.89 35.30 -10.63
C ILE A 89 -8.57 35.72 -11.26
N GLN A 90 -8.38 35.35 -12.54
CA GLN A 90 -7.19 35.73 -13.29
C GLN A 90 -7.11 37.23 -13.49
N GLY A 91 -5.89 37.78 -13.41
CA GLY A 91 -5.68 39.21 -13.65
C GLY A 91 -4.19 39.57 -13.81
N HIS A 92 -3.96 40.84 -14.08
CA HIS A 92 -2.61 41.40 -14.17
C HIS A 92 -2.03 41.64 -12.78
N VAL A 93 -0.79 41.25 -12.51
CA VAL A 93 -0.15 41.40 -11.19
C VAL A 93 -0.07 42.85 -10.71
N ALA A 94 -0.09 43.84 -11.61
CA ALA A 94 -0.11 45.26 -11.26
C ALA A 94 -1.50 45.75 -10.80
N TYR A 95 -2.55 44.99 -10.98
CA TYR A 95 -3.93 45.31 -10.61
C TYR A 95 -4.55 44.22 -9.73
N PRO A 96 -3.95 43.90 -8.57
CA PRO A 96 -4.38 42.79 -7.74
C PRO A 96 -5.81 42.95 -7.19
N HIS A 97 -6.35 44.15 -7.16
CA HIS A 97 -7.72 44.45 -6.72
C HIS A 97 -8.80 44.02 -7.75
N LEU A 98 -8.39 43.65 -8.97
CA LEU A 98 -9.27 43.12 -10.02
C LEU A 98 -9.13 41.58 -10.18
N ALA A 99 -8.29 40.97 -9.35
CA ALA A 99 -7.99 39.53 -9.42
C ALA A 99 -8.12 38.88 -8.05
N GLU A 100 -8.13 37.59 -8.04
CA GLU A 100 -8.09 36.78 -6.83
C GLU A 100 -7.08 35.65 -6.99
N ASN A 101 -5.97 35.74 -6.25
CA ASN A 101 -4.85 34.81 -6.41
C ASN A 101 -5.08 33.50 -5.63
N PRO A 102 -5.37 32.37 -6.31
CA PRO A 102 -5.59 31.10 -5.64
C PRO A 102 -4.32 30.54 -4.98
N ILE A 103 -3.11 30.93 -5.45
CA ILE A 103 -1.84 30.53 -4.82
C ILE A 103 -1.74 31.14 -3.42
N HIS A 104 -2.14 32.42 -3.25
CA HIS A 104 -2.11 33.07 -1.95
C HIS A 104 -3.11 32.45 -0.97
N ARG A 105 -4.27 31.97 -1.46
CA ARG A 105 -5.25 31.24 -0.64
C ARG A 105 -4.79 29.83 -0.30
N ALA A 106 -4.08 29.17 -1.22
CA ALA A 106 -3.55 27.84 -0.99
C ALA A 106 -2.50 27.80 0.13
N ALA A 107 -1.70 28.84 0.32
CA ALA A 107 -0.62 28.84 1.29
C ALA A 107 -1.06 28.53 2.74
N PRO A 108 -2.02 29.26 3.35
CA PRO A 108 -2.53 28.93 4.67
C PRO A 108 -3.29 27.58 4.70
N LEU A 109 -4.01 27.23 3.64
CA LEU A 109 -4.68 25.93 3.54
C LEU A 109 -3.68 24.78 3.55
N ILE A 110 -2.61 24.84 2.75
CA ILE A 110 -1.54 23.86 2.75
C ILE A 110 -0.95 23.72 4.16
N THR A 111 -0.67 24.84 4.83
CA THR A 111 -0.15 24.83 6.19
C THR A 111 -1.10 24.11 7.15
N ALA A 112 -2.40 24.36 7.06
CA ALA A 112 -3.41 23.70 7.90
C ALA A 112 -3.47 22.19 7.64
N LEU A 113 -3.45 21.77 6.36
CA LEU A 113 -3.51 20.36 5.99
C LEU A 113 -2.26 19.58 6.45
N VAL A 114 -1.05 20.12 6.24
CA VAL A 114 0.20 19.42 6.60
C VAL A 114 0.47 19.43 8.09
N SER A 115 -0.09 20.39 8.84
CA SER A 115 0.04 20.46 10.30
C SER A 115 -1.06 19.69 11.04
N CYS A 116 -2.04 19.15 10.32
CA CYS A 116 -3.15 18.43 10.92
C CYS A 116 -2.69 17.05 11.44
N GLU A 117 -2.95 16.78 12.71
CA GLU A 117 -2.88 15.43 13.24
C GLU A 117 -4.14 14.68 12.79
N TRP A 118 -3.95 13.65 11.95
CA TRP A 118 -5.05 12.89 11.38
C TRP A 118 -5.56 11.81 12.34
N ASP A 119 -4.63 11.03 12.89
CA ASP A 119 -4.78 10.12 14.03
C ASP A 119 -3.41 9.83 14.65
N THR A 120 -3.38 9.03 15.70
CA THR A 120 -2.15 8.65 16.42
C THR A 120 -1.66 7.23 16.07
N GLY A 121 -2.37 6.53 15.17
CA GLY A 121 -2.12 5.11 14.91
C GLY A 121 -2.48 4.24 16.12
N ASN A 122 -1.99 3.01 16.12
CA ASN A 122 -2.15 2.06 17.22
C ASN A 122 -0.92 1.15 17.34
N GLU A 123 -1.02 0.06 18.12
CA GLU A 123 0.09 -0.88 18.35
C GLU A 123 0.62 -1.49 17.05
N ASP A 124 -0.25 -1.77 16.07
CA ASP A 124 0.08 -2.44 14.81
C ASP A 124 0.31 -1.47 13.65
N PHE A 125 -0.21 -0.25 13.73
CA PHE A 125 -0.19 0.71 12.62
C PHE A 125 0.40 2.05 13.03
N PRO A 126 1.35 2.58 12.23
CA PRO A 126 1.80 3.96 12.41
C PRO A 126 0.65 4.94 12.14
N PRO A 127 0.75 6.20 12.65
CA PRO A 127 -0.22 7.24 12.41
C PRO A 127 -0.51 7.45 10.93
N THR A 128 -1.73 7.89 10.63
CA THR A 128 -2.12 8.34 9.29
C THR A 128 -1.25 9.51 8.85
N SER A 129 -0.68 9.39 7.67
CA SER A 129 0.17 10.42 7.07
C SER A 129 -0.51 11.07 5.87
N PHE A 130 -0.30 12.38 5.71
CA PHE A 130 -0.76 13.20 4.59
C PHE A 130 0.45 13.77 3.85
N GLN A 131 0.48 13.61 2.53
CA GLN A 131 1.55 14.16 1.70
C GLN A 131 0.98 14.81 0.45
N ILE A 132 1.45 16.01 0.14
CA ILE A 132 1.21 16.67 -1.15
C ILE A 132 2.29 16.20 -2.11
N SER A 133 1.90 15.59 -3.20
CA SER A 133 2.82 15.04 -4.20
C SER A 133 3.07 15.99 -5.38
N ASN A 134 2.07 16.82 -5.75
CA ASN A 134 2.18 17.76 -6.86
C ASN A 134 1.40 19.04 -6.58
N ILE A 135 1.92 20.15 -7.09
CA ILE A 135 1.22 21.44 -7.16
C ILE A 135 1.43 22.01 -8.55
N ARG A 136 0.34 22.44 -9.18
CA ARG A 136 0.34 23.07 -10.49
C ARG A 136 -0.49 24.33 -10.48
N SER A 137 0.07 25.43 -11.02
CA SER A 137 -0.63 26.71 -11.18
C SER A 137 0.10 27.59 -12.17
N GLY A 138 -0.63 28.55 -12.75
CA GLY A 138 -0.10 29.56 -13.62
C GLY A 138 0.14 29.12 -15.06
N THR A 139 0.31 30.14 -15.93
CA THR A 139 0.51 29.98 -17.38
C THR A 139 1.99 30.06 -17.79
N GLY A 140 2.91 30.31 -16.84
CA GLY A 140 4.32 30.64 -17.09
C GLY A 140 4.57 32.14 -17.33
N ALA A 141 3.54 32.96 -17.53
CA ALA A 141 3.67 34.39 -17.68
C ALA A 141 3.90 35.08 -16.32
N ARG A 142 4.95 35.90 -16.20
CA ARG A 142 5.35 36.53 -14.92
C ARG A 142 4.41 37.63 -14.44
N ASN A 143 3.61 38.19 -15.33
CA ASN A 143 2.71 39.30 -15.08
C ASN A 143 1.23 38.89 -14.96
N VAL A 144 0.93 37.57 -14.88
CA VAL A 144 -0.43 37.05 -14.80
C VAL A 144 -0.64 36.35 -13.45
N ILE A 145 -1.67 36.76 -12.71
CA ILE A 145 -2.23 36.02 -11.58
C ILE A 145 -3.08 34.89 -12.17
N PRO A 146 -2.88 33.63 -11.82
CA PRO A 146 -3.67 32.52 -12.36
C PRO A 146 -5.09 32.50 -11.78
N ASP A 147 -5.97 31.75 -12.43
CA ASP A 147 -7.36 31.52 -12.00
C ASP A 147 -7.55 30.20 -11.26
N VAL A 148 -6.55 29.30 -11.28
CA VAL A 148 -6.64 28.00 -10.62
C VAL A 148 -5.28 27.52 -10.08
N ILE A 149 -5.33 26.80 -8.98
CA ILE A 149 -4.24 25.96 -8.49
C ILE A 149 -4.76 24.54 -8.25
N GLU A 150 -4.04 23.56 -8.77
CA GLU A 150 -4.25 22.14 -8.54
C GLU A 150 -3.23 21.61 -7.52
N ILE A 151 -3.72 20.87 -6.54
CA ILE A 151 -2.92 20.24 -5.48
C ILE A 151 -3.27 18.77 -5.43
N VAL A 152 -2.31 17.90 -5.75
CA VAL A 152 -2.47 16.44 -5.67
C VAL A 152 -1.87 15.97 -4.35
N PHE A 153 -2.65 15.21 -3.59
CA PHE A 153 -2.23 14.70 -2.29
C PHE A 153 -2.63 13.24 -2.07
N ASN A 154 -1.95 12.57 -1.15
CA ASN A 154 -2.20 11.19 -0.76
C ASN A 154 -2.21 11.05 0.76
N PHE A 155 -3.14 10.23 1.23
CA PHE A 155 -3.13 9.66 2.57
C PHE A 155 -2.60 8.23 2.56
N ARG A 156 -1.77 7.91 3.56
CA ARG A 156 -1.55 6.54 4.01
C ARG A 156 -2.19 6.42 5.38
N PHE A 157 -3.37 5.79 5.44
CA PHE A 157 -4.20 5.84 6.63
C PHE A 157 -4.22 4.53 7.41
N SER A 158 -4.23 4.67 8.74
CA SER A 158 -4.38 3.60 9.71
C SER A 158 -5.86 3.18 9.83
N PRO A 159 -6.18 2.05 10.48
CA PRO A 159 -7.56 1.67 10.74
C PRO A 159 -8.28 2.60 11.73
N GLU A 160 -7.56 3.52 12.39
CA GLU A 160 -8.14 4.52 13.30
C GLU A 160 -8.86 5.65 12.56
N SER A 161 -8.68 5.74 11.24
CA SER A 161 -9.34 6.72 10.38
C SER A 161 -10.11 6.01 9.27
N THR A 162 -11.33 6.44 9.01
CA THR A 162 -12.08 5.99 7.84
C THR A 162 -11.91 6.95 6.66
N VAL A 163 -12.13 6.46 5.44
CA VAL A 163 -12.09 7.29 4.22
C VAL A 163 -13.05 8.48 4.34
N ILE A 164 -14.26 8.26 4.86
CA ILE A 164 -15.29 9.30 5.00
C ILE A 164 -14.84 10.38 6.00
N GLU A 165 -14.25 9.99 7.12
CA GLU A 165 -13.73 10.94 8.12
C GLU A 165 -12.60 11.78 7.55
N LEU A 166 -11.66 11.17 6.83
CA LEU A 166 -10.56 11.89 6.17
C LEU A 166 -11.09 12.89 5.14
N GLN A 167 -12.02 12.46 4.28
CA GLN A 167 -12.66 13.34 3.29
C GLN A 167 -13.37 14.53 3.96
N ASN A 168 -14.21 14.27 4.95
CA ASN A 168 -14.94 15.32 5.66
C ASN A 168 -14.00 16.31 6.37
N LYS A 169 -12.90 15.82 6.94
CA LYS A 169 -11.93 16.67 7.64
C LYS A 169 -11.18 17.56 6.66
N VAL A 170 -10.74 17.02 5.51
CA VAL A 170 -10.13 17.82 4.43
C VAL A 170 -11.09 18.88 3.94
N GLU A 171 -12.32 18.51 3.60
CA GLU A 171 -13.33 19.49 3.13
C GLU A 171 -13.63 20.56 4.16
N THR A 172 -13.69 20.21 5.45
CA THR A 172 -13.90 21.16 6.53
C THR A 172 -12.77 22.18 6.61
N ILE A 173 -11.52 21.71 6.49
CA ILE A 173 -10.35 22.59 6.42
C ILE A 173 -10.43 23.46 5.16
N CYS A 174 -10.74 22.89 4.00
CA CYS A 174 -10.85 23.66 2.75
C CYS A 174 -11.88 24.79 2.86
N ARG A 175 -13.06 24.54 3.44
CA ARG A 175 -14.11 25.57 3.63
C ARG A 175 -13.67 26.75 4.50
N GLN A 176 -12.68 26.59 5.37
CA GLN A 176 -12.15 27.68 6.20
C GLN A 176 -11.25 28.65 5.42
N TYR A 177 -10.60 28.18 4.36
CA TYR A 177 -9.57 28.93 3.64
C TYR A 177 -9.91 29.25 2.19
N ALA A 178 -10.91 28.60 1.61
CA ALA A 178 -11.28 28.77 0.22
C ALA A 178 -12.81 28.83 0.04
N ALA A 179 -13.27 29.88 -0.69
CA ALA A 179 -14.70 30.03 -0.99
C ALA A 179 -15.16 29.05 -2.08
N GLU A 180 -14.31 28.82 -3.09
CA GLU A 180 -14.58 27.92 -4.20
C GLU A 180 -13.47 26.90 -4.34
N PHE A 181 -13.82 25.64 -4.17
CA PHE A 181 -12.92 24.50 -4.40
C PHE A 181 -13.70 23.27 -4.88
N THR A 182 -13.00 22.38 -5.53
CA THR A 182 -13.47 21.02 -5.83
C THR A 182 -12.41 20.02 -5.42
N ILE A 183 -12.84 18.84 -5.00
CA ILE A 183 -11.93 17.71 -4.72
C ILE A 183 -12.42 16.51 -5.49
N ASP A 184 -11.57 15.99 -6.37
CA ASP A 184 -11.77 14.73 -7.05
C ASP A 184 -11.07 13.64 -6.23
N TRP A 185 -11.87 12.79 -5.57
CA TRP A 185 -11.37 11.67 -4.79
C TRP A 185 -11.20 10.44 -5.68
N LEU A 186 -10.02 9.85 -5.66
CA LEU A 186 -9.76 8.60 -6.37
C LEU A 186 -10.23 7.39 -5.54
N PRO A 187 -10.48 6.23 -6.19
CA PRO A 187 -10.87 5.02 -5.48
C PRO A 187 -9.85 4.64 -4.40
N PRO A 188 -10.26 4.46 -3.14
CA PRO A 188 -9.34 4.16 -2.06
C PRO A 188 -8.85 2.70 -2.11
N SER A 189 -7.64 2.49 -1.61
CA SER A 189 -7.17 1.15 -1.25
C SER A 189 -7.49 0.88 0.22
N PRO A 190 -8.14 -0.25 0.56
CA PRO A 190 -8.50 -0.54 1.94
C PRO A 190 -7.29 -0.88 2.81
N VAL A 191 -7.41 -0.62 4.11
CA VAL A 191 -6.53 -1.19 5.13
C VAL A 191 -6.79 -2.70 5.23
N TYR A 192 -5.74 -3.47 5.46
CA TYR A 192 -5.90 -4.84 5.92
C TYR A 192 -4.88 -5.18 7.01
N HIS A 193 -5.25 -6.13 7.87
CA HIS A 193 -4.39 -6.64 8.93
C HIS A 193 -4.68 -8.11 9.18
N THR A 194 -3.62 -8.91 9.21
CA THR A 194 -3.63 -10.28 9.70
C THR A 194 -3.00 -10.28 11.08
N PRO A 195 -3.78 -10.46 12.16
CA PRO A 195 -3.24 -10.50 13.51
C PRO A 195 -2.31 -11.71 13.70
N ALA A 196 -1.68 -11.83 14.86
CA ALA A 196 -0.89 -13.01 15.22
C ALA A 196 -1.77 -14.26 15.22
N ALA A 197 -1.88 -14.91 14.06
CA ALA A 197 -2.71 -16.07 13.77
C ALA A 197 -1.86 -17.15 13.11
N GLU A 198 -2.48 -18.23 12.69
CA GLU A 198 -1.82 -19.44 12.24
C GLU A 198 -0.74 -19.20 11.15
N LEU A 199 -1.06 -18.42 10.12
CA LEU A 199 -0.10 -18.10 9.05
C LEU A 199 1.10 -17.30 9.56
N VAL A 200 0.85 -16.30 10.39
CA VAL A 200 1.90 -15.44 10.97
C VAL A 200 2.81 -16.26 11.87
N GLU A 201 2.25 -17.07 12.78
CA GLU A 201 3.02 -17.89 13.71
C GLU A 201 3.79 -19.02 13.01
N ALA A 202 3.19 -19.66 12.00
CA ALA A 202 3.89 -20.63 11.17
C ALA A 202 5.09 -19.98 10.46
N THR A 203 4.90 -18.80 9.90
CA THR A 203 5.96 -18.05 9.19
C THR A 203 7.08 -17.64 10.13
N ARG A 204 6.77 -17.05 11.29
CA ARG A 204 7.76 -16.67 12.32
C ARG A 204 8.60 -17.87 12.77
N ALA A 205 7.94 -18.98 13.07
CA ALA A 205 8.63 -20.20 13.54
C ALA A 205 9.58 -20.76 12.47
N VAL A 206 9.20 -20.72 11.19
CA VAL A 206 10.06 -21.18 10.10
C VAL A 206 11.23 -20.24 9.86
N ILE A 207 11.00 -18.93 9.82
CA ILE A 207 12.06 -17.94 9.68
C ILE A 207 13.09 -18.11 10.80
N ARG A 208 12.64 -18.24 12.04
CA ARG A 208 13.52 -18.46 13.20
C ARG A 208 14.36 -19.73 13.02
N ALA A 209 13.77 -20.81 12.55
CA ALA A 209 14.48 -22.07 12.33
C ALA A 209 15.51 -21.97 11.19
N GLU A 210 15.18 -21.28 10.08
CA GLU A 210 16.02 -21.23 8.87
C GLU A 210 17.10 -20.13 8.93
N THR A 211 16.84 -19.03 9.67
CA THR A 211 17.71 -17.84 9.67
C THR A 211 18.29 -17.53 11.04
N GLY A 212 17.68 -18.01 12.11
CA GLY A 212 18.01 -17.61 13.49
C GLY A 212 17.44 -16.23 13.89
N LEU A 213 16.72 -15.55 12.99
CA LEU A 213 16.17 -14.22 13.24
C LEU A 213 14.77 -14.30 13.84
N GLU A 214 14.41 -13.36 14.69
CA GLU A 214 13.05 -13.08 15.09
C GLU A 214 12.50 -11.99 14.16
N PRO A 215 11.55 -12.30 13.27
CA PRO A 215 11.03 -11.30 12.32
C PRO A 215 10.17 -10.24 13.01
N VAL A 216 10.32 -9.00 12.57
CA VAL A 216 9.45 -7.89 12.97
C VAL A 216 8.17 -7.96 12.12
N LEU A 217 7.01 -7.88 12.78
CA LEU A 217 5.73 -7.65 12.08
C LEU A 217 5.60 -6.15 11.77
N ALA A 218 5.16 -5.82 10.58
CA ALA A 218 5.06 -4.41 10.17
C ALA A 218 3.93 -4.20 9.16
N THR A 219 3.36 -2.99 9.19
CA THR A 219 2.25 -2.56 8.34
C THR A 219 2.58 -1.33 7.50
N ASP A 220 3.80 -0.82 7.63
CA ASP A 220 4.32 0.35 6.91
C ASP A 220 4.65 0.02 5.43
N GLY A 221 4.99 1.06 4.66
CA GLY A 221 5.35 0.99 3.25
C GLY A 221 4.19 1.23 2.29
N GLY A 222 4.37 0.84 1.04
CA GLY A 222 3.37 0.90 -0.03
C GLY A 222 2.22 -0.08 0.18
N THR A 223 1.27 -0.10 -0.74
CA THR A 223 0.23 -1.13 -0.77
C THR A 223 0.65 -2.27 -1.70
N SER A 224 -0.06 -3.39 -1.65
CA SER A 224 0.13 -4.55 -2.53
C SER A 224 -1.20 -5.18 -2.89
N ASP A 225 -1.22 -6.10 -3.81
CA ASP A 225 -2.41 -6.85 -4.21
C ASP A 225 -2.97 -7.75 -3.09
N GLY A 226 -2.21 -7.97 -2.02
CA GLY A 226 -2.71 -8.61 -0.79
C GLY A 226 -3.97 -7.96 -0.23
N ARG A 227 -4.16 -6.66 -0.47
CA ARG A 227 -5.38 -5.92 -0.08
C ARG A 227 -6.67 -6.48 -0.65
N PHE A 228 -6.64 -7.06 -1.84
CA PHE A 228 -7.82 -7.65 -2.47
C PHE A 228 -8.13 -9.03 -1.89
N ILE A 229 -7.10 -9.84 -1.66
CA ILE A 229 -7.23 -11.17 -1.06
C ILE A 229 -7.73 -11.06 0.38
N ALA A 230 -7.23 -10.12 1.15
CA ALA A 230 -7.63 -9.92 2.55
C ALA A 230 -9.15 -9.67 2.71
N GLN A 231 -9.80 -9.06 1.70
CA GLN A 231 -11.26 -8.84 1.71
C GLN A 231 -12.08 -10.14 1.63
N THR A 232 -11.46 -11.28 1.30
CA THR A 232 -12.13 -12.60 1.31
C THR A 232 -12.19 -13.22 2.70
N GLY A 233 -11.52 -12.62 3.69
CA GLY A 233 -11.35 -13.18 5.04
C GLY A 233 -10.13 -14.08 5.18
N ALA A 234 -9.32 -14.24 4.14
CA ALA A 234 -8.05 -14.96 4.20
C ALA A 234 -7.04 -14.25 5.10
N GLN A 235 -6.21 -15.02 5.80
CA GLN A 235 -5.00 -14.49 6.42
C GLN A 235 -3.99 -14.17 5.31
N VAL A 236 -3.50 -12.94 5.28
CA VAL A 236 -2.56 -12.45 4.25
C VAL A 236 -1.30 -11.94 4.91
N ILE A 237 -0.16 -12.41 4.45
CA ILE A 237 1.13 -11.82 4.77
C ILE A 237 1.89 -11.52 3.49
N GLU A 238 2.85 -10.62 3.59
CA GLU A 238 3.82 -10.41 2.54
C GLU A 238 5.19 -10.81 3.06
N LEU A 239 5.88 -11.62 2.29
CA LEU A 239 7.22 -12.11 2.62
C LEU A 239 8.00 -12.35 1.34
N GLY A 240 9.17 -11.74 1.24
CA GLY A 240 10.04 -11.91 0.09
C GLY A 240 11.48 -11.45 0.35
N PRO A 241 12.26 -11.24 -0.72
CA PRO A 241 13.66 -10.88 -0.62
C PRO A 241 13.89 -9.51 0.01
N VAL A 242 15.16 -9.17 0.17
CA VAL A 242 15.60 -7.85 0.66
C VAL A 242 15.24 -6.77 -0.36
N ASN A 243 14.63 -5.67 0.12
CA ASN A 243 14.06 -4.61 -0.70
C ASN A 243 15.03 -3.46 -1.02
N ARG A 244 16.31 -3.59 -0.73
CA ARG A 244 17.29 -2.48 -0.85
C ARG A 244 17.31 -1.78 -2.20
N THR A 245 17.05 -2.52 -3.28
CA THR A 245 17.13 -2.01 -4.66
C THR A 245 15.78 -1.98 -5.37
N ILE A 246 14.67 -2.05 -4.61
CA ILE A 246 13.32 -1.97 -5.18
C ILE A 246 13.15 -0.68 -5.99
N HIS A 247 12.60 -0.79 -7.20
CA HIS A 247 12.38 0.31 -8.15
C HIS A 247 13.64 1.11 -8.52
N SER A 248 14.82 0.57 -8.24
CA SER A 248 16.10 1.19 -8.64
C SER A 248 16.57 0.65 -9.98
N THR A 249 17.41 1.43 -10.66
CA THR A 249 18.18 0.92 -11.82
C THR A 249 19.04 -0.26 -11.34
N ASP A 250 19.07 -1.34 -12.13
CA ASP A 250 19.76 -2.60 -11.79
C ASP A 250 19.23 -3.27 -10.52
N GLU A 251 17.91 -3.27 -10.33
CA GLU A 251 17.26 -4.00 -9.25
C GLU A 251 17.74 -5.46 -9.21
N HIS A 252 18.17 -5.89 -8.04
CA HIS A 252 18.77 -7.22 -7.87
C HIS A 252 18.53 -7.80 -6.48
N VAL A 253 18.70 -9.13 -6.39
CA VAL A 253 18.64 -9.90 -5.14
C VAL A 253 19.83 -10.86 -5.06
N ARG A 254 20.21 -11.24 -3.86
CA ARG A 254 21.24 -12.28 -3.65
C ARG A 254 20.66 -13.66 -3.98
N VAL A 255 21.36 -14.44 -4.79
CA VAL A 255 20.95 -15.81 -5.12
C VAL A 255 20.86 -16.69 -3.87
N SER A 256 21.77 -16.55 -2.92
CA SER A 256 21.74 -17.27 -1.64
C SER A 256 20.46 -17.02 -0.85
N ASP A 257 19.92 -15.80 -0.92
CA ASP A 257 18.68 -15.43 -0.25
C ASP A 257 17.47 -16.09 -0.91
N LEU A 258 17.46 -16.23 -2.25
CA LEU A 258 16.39 -16.96 -2.95
C LEU A 258 16.37 -18.44 -2.58
N VAL A 259 17.54 -19.07 -2.46
CA VAL A 259 17.66 -20.46 -2.01
C VAL A 259 17.09 -20.63 -0.59
N ARG A 260 17.43 -19.69 0.31
CA ARG A 260 16.92 -19.70 1.69
C ARG A 260 15.44 -19.38 1.76
N LEU A 261 14.97 -18.39 1.00
CA LEU A 261 13.55 -18.02 0.91
C LEU A 261 12.69 -19.20 0.44
N SER A 262 13.19 -19.97 -0.53
CA SER A 262 12.51 -21.19 -1.00
C SER A 262 12.37 -22.25 0.11
N LYS A 263 13.35 -22.36 1.03
CA LYS A 263 13.22 -23.24 2.20
C LYS A 263 12.22 -22.72 3.22
N VAL A 264 12.17 -21.38 3.40
CA VAL A 264 11.17 -20.76 4.26
C VAL A 264 9.76 -21.03 3.74
N TYR A 265 9.49 -20.82 2.46
CA TYR A 265 8.18 -21.13 1.88
C TYR A 265 7.82 -22.62 2.02
N GLU A 266 8.75 -23.53 1.75
CA GLU A 266 8.53 -24.97 1.95
C GLU A 266 8.21 -25.32 3.40
N GLY A 267 8.93 -24.72 4.37
CA GLY A 267 8.67 -24.89 5.78
C GLY A 267 7.28 -24.40 6.22
N ILE A 268 6.82 -23.29 5.64
CA ILE A 268 5.46 -22.77 5.90
C ILE A 268 4.42 -23.76 5.38
N LEU A 269 4.55 -24.23 4.13
CA LEU A 269 3.66 -25.27 3.57
C LEU A 269 3.62 -26.51 4.46
N SER A 270 4.77 -26.97 4.92
CA SER A 270 4.87 -28.14 5.80
C SER A 270 4.21 -27.95 7.17
N ARG A 271 4.00 -26.73 7.64
CA ARG A 271 3.31 -26.46 8.90
C ARG A 271 1.80 -26.30 8.72
N LEU A 272 1.38 -25.80 7.57
CA LEU A 272 -0.03 -25.47 7.34
C LEU A 272 -0.81 -26.59 6.63
N LEU A 273 -0.13 -27.44 5.84
CA LEU A 273 -0.78 -28.43 4.97
C LEU A 273 -0.47 -29.89 5.32
N LYS A 274 0.09 -30.15 6.50
CA LYS A 274 0.31 -31.52 7.00
C LYS A 274 -0.92 -32.06 7.68
#